data_a947af0d6b0b062de67435d5fc70dfc0
#
_entry.id   a947af0d6b0b062de67435d5fc70dfc0
#
_cell.length_a   1.000
_cell.length_b   1.000
_cell.length_c   1.000
_cell.angle_alpha   90.00
_cell.angle_beta   90.00
_cell.angle_gamma   90.00
#
_symmetry.space_group_name_H-M   'P 1'
#
loop_
_entity.id
_entity.type
_entity.pdbx_description
1 polymer ?
#
loop_
_entity_poly.entity_id
_entity_poly.type
_entity_poly.pdbx_seq_one_letter_code
_entity_poly.pdbx_strand_id
1 'polypeptide(L)'
;YSVGDNMPWSTDAMKGEEDLARAKALLDEAGWVVGADGVRAKDSVTAAFDLYYASSDSVRQAIAMEFANQMNELGIKVTPKGASWDDIYQHQFSDPVVWGWGSNSPIEVYNLNYSTGNGNYACYENAAVDAHLNAALANPVVADSYDEWKLAMWDGENGPAPQGDATWVWFANVDHLYFVAEGLKVADQKLHPHGHGWSIVNNVDKWSW
;
A
#
# COMPACT_ATOMS: atom_id res chain seq x y z
N TYR A 1 2.28 -0.97 8.17
CA TYR A 1 3.06 -0.48 7.01
C TYR A 1 2.27 0.57 6.27
N SER A 2 2.96 1.51 5.62
CA SER A 2 2.35 2.53 4.77
C SER A 2 3.43 3.18 3.90
N VAL A 3 3.01 4.06 2.99
CA VAL A 3 3.97 4.89 2.24
C VAL A 3 4.73 5.78 3.22
N GLY A 4 6.06 5.70 3.17
CA GLY A 4 6.94 6.45 4.08
C GLY A 4 6.95 5.92 5.51
N ASP A 5 6.72 4.62 5.71
CA ASP A 5 6.82 3.99 7.03
C ASP A 5 8.16 4.35 7.71
N ASN A 6 8.10 4.64 9.02
CA ASN A 6 9.22 5.17 9.82
C ASN A 6 9.71 6.59 9.44
N MET A 7 9.05 7.30 8.53
CA MET A 7 9.35 8.70 8.24
C MET A 7 8.67 9.65 9.24
N PRO A 8 9.15 10.89 9.40
CA PRO A 8 8.61 11.83 10.40
C PRO A 8 7.12 12.17 10.23
N TRP A 9 6.61 12.04 9.01
CA TRP A 9 5.19 12.27 8.69
C TRP A 9 4.33 11.02 8.77
N SER A 10 4.89 9.84 9.07
CA SER A 10 4.11 8.61 9.24
C SER A 10 3.47 8.53 10.63
N THR A 11 2.44 7.71 10.74
CA THR A 11 1.73 7.47 12.00
C THR A 11 1.56 5.97 12.25
N ASP A 12 1.68 5.56 13.50
CA ASP A 12 1.45 4.19 13.95
C ASP A 12 -0.02 3.74 13.71
N ALA A 13 -0.94 4.69 13.53
CA ALA A 13 -2.32 4.40 13.16
C ALA A 13 -2.46 3.60 11.85
N MET A 14 -1.47 3.72 10.95
CA MET A 14 -1.43 2.98 9.69
C MET A 14 -0.95 1.53 9.84
N LYS A 15 -0.48 1.12 11.01
CA LYS A 15 -0.03 -0.26 11.25
C LYS A 15 -1.23 -1.18 11.43
N GLY A 16 -1.37 -2.14 10.52
CA GLY A 16 -2.28 -3.26 10.69
C GLY A 16 -1.62 -4.40 11.46
N GLU A 17 -2.42 -5.23 12.10
CA GLU A 17 -2.00 -6.49 12.70
C GLU A 17 -2.61 -7.64 11.91
N GLU A 18 -1.85 -8.73 11.72
CA GLU A 18 -2.37 -9.96 11.19
C GLU A 18 -3.16 -10.68 12.29
N ASP A 19 -4.48 -10.69 12.18
CA ASP A 19 -5.39 -11.37 13.11
C ASP A 19 -6.56 -12.00 12.35
N LEU A 20 -6.41 -13.25 11.95
CA LEU A 20 -7.44 -14.01 11.25
C LEU A 20 -8.69 -14.23 12.10
N ALA A 21 -8.55 -14.36 13.42
CA ALA A 21 -9.71 -14.53 14.31
C ALA A 21 -10.53 -13.23 14.37
N ARG A 22 -9.87 -12.10 14.48
CA ARG A 22 -10.52 -10.79 14.44
C ARG A 22 -11.15 -10.52 13.08
N ALA A 23 -10.47 -10.86 11.98
CA ALA A 23 -10.99 -10.71 10.62
C ALA A 23 -12.27 -11.54 10.42
N LYS A 24 -12.31 -12.80 10.92
CA LYS A 24 -13.52 -13.65 10.91
C LYS A 24 -14.66 -13.00 11.69
N ALA A 25 -14.38 -12.49 12.89
CA ALA A 25 -15.39 -11.84 13.72
C ALA A 25 -15.98 -10.60 13.01
N LEU A 26 -15.15 -9.77 12.42
CA LEU A 26 -15.60 -8.59 11.65
C LEU A 26 -16.48 -8.96 10.46
N LEU A 27 -16.13 -10.02 9.73
CA LEU A 27 -16.95 -10.52 8.63
C LEU A 27 -18.30 -11.04 9.11
N ASP A 28 -18.32 -11.77 10.24
CA ASP A 28 -19.56 -12.28 10.84
C ASP A 28 -20.43 -11.14 11.36
N GLU A 29 -19.86 -10.15 12.06
CA GLU A 29 -20.54 -8.93 12.53
C GLU A 29 -21.12 -8.13 11.36
N ALA A 30 -20.40 -8.07 10.23
CA ALA A 30 -20.85 -7.41 9.01
C ALA A 30 -21.90 -8.20 8.23
N GLY A 31 -22.26 -9.43 8.66
CA GLY A 31 -23.30 -10.25 8.04
C GLY A 31 -22.83 -11.09 6.85
N TRP A 32 -21.53 -11.31 6.68
CA TRP A 32 -21.01 -12.23 5.66
C TRP A 32 -21.09 -13.67 6.17
N VAL A 33 -21.97 -14.48 5.58
CA VAL A 33 -22.26 -15.87 6.01
C VAL A 33 -21.51 -16.86 5.11
N VAL A 34 -20.86 -17.85 5.73
CA VAL A 34 -20.16 -18.93 4.99
C VAL A 34 -21.18 -19.84 4.33
N GLY A 35 -21.09 -20.00 3.01
CA GLY A 35 -21.91 -20.91 2.21
C GLY A 35 -21.50 -22.38 2.32
N ALA A 36 -22.27 -23.26 1.69
CA ALA A 36 -21.98 -24.69 1.67
C ALA A 36 -20.69 -25.05 0.90
N ASP A 37 -20.25 -24.17 0.03
CA ASP A 37 -18.98 -24.25 -0.72
C ASP A 37 -17.78 -23.67 0.03
N GLY A 38 -18.00 -23.17 1.25
CA GLY A 38 -16.97 -22.55 2.09
C GLY A 38 -16.73 -21.08 1.78
N VAL A 39 -17.41 -20.51 0.78
CA VAL A 39 -17.26 -19.10 0.42
C VAL A 39 -18.33 -18.25 1.10
N ARG A 40 -17.96 -17.10 1.61
CA ARG A 40 -18.90 -16.17 2.24
C ARG A 40 -19.77 -15.44 1.21
N ALA A 41 -21.00 -15.17 1.61
CA ALA A 41 -21.91 -14.34 0.84
C ALA A 41 -22.71 -13.41 1.75
N LYS A 42 -23.11 -12.26 1.21
CA LYS A 42 -24.01 -11.29 1.85
C LYS A 42 -24.90 -10.66 0.79
N ASP A 43 -26.19 -10.56 1.03
CA ASP A 43 -27.17 -9.91 0.13
C ASP A 43 -27.05 -10.37 -1.35
N SER A 44 -26.84 -11.69 -1.55
CA SER A 44 -26.62 -12.31 -2.87
C SER A 44 -25.27 -11.98 -3.53
N VAL A 45 -24.38 -11.26 -2.85
CA VAL A 45 -23.01 -11.02 -3.30
C VAL A 45 -22.08 -12.07 -2.70
N THR A 46 -21.33 -12.76 -3.56
CA THR A 46 -20.31 -13.72 -3.14
C THR A 46 -19.00 -12.98 -2.83
N ALA A 47 -18.35 -13.35 -1.74
CA ALA A 47 -17.03 -12.82 -1.38
C ALA A 47 -15.96 -13.42 -2.29
N ALA A 48 -15.88 -12.94 -3.53
CA ALA A 48 -14.96 -13.43 -4.54
C ALA A 48 -14.49 -12.30 -5.46
N PHE A 49 -13.20 -12.26 -5.77
CA PHE A 49 -12.62 -11.29 -6.70
C PHE A 49 -11.32 -11.79 -7.33
N ASP A 50 -10.94 -11.19 -8.44
CA ASP A 50 -9.64 -11.37 -9.06
C ASP A 50 -8.64 -10.39 -8.46
N LEU A 51 -7.41 -10.85 -8.18
CA LEU A 51 -6.30 -10.01 -7.69
C LEU A 51 -5.20 -9.97 -8.75
N TYR A 52 -5.04 -8.83 -9.39
CA TYR A 52 -4.05 -8.65 -10.44
C TYR A 52 -2.65 -8.41 -9.88
N TYR A 53 -1.64 -8.92 -10.59
CA TYR A 53 -0.23 -8.64 -10.34
C TYR A 53 0.57 -8.63 -11.65
N ALA A 54 1.68 -7.89 -11.71
CA ALA A 54 2.55 -7.88 -12.88
C ALA A 54 3.19 -9.25 -13.07
N SER A 55 2.90 -9.93 -14.19
CA SER A 55 3.36 -11.30 -14.47
C SER A 55 4.89 -11.43 -14.58
N SER A 56 5.59 -10.34 -14.80
CA SER A 56 7.05 -10.27 -14.81
C SER A 56 7.70 -10.12 -13.43
N ASP A 57 6.90 -9.99 -12.35
CA ASP A 57 7.37 -9.73 -11.00
C ASP A 57 7.05 -10.90 -10.07
N SER A 58 8.07 -11.71 -9.78
CA SER A 58 7.94 -12.89 -8.92
C SER A 58 7.62 -12.57 -7.47
N VAL A 59 8.01 -11.39 -6.98
CA VAL A 59 7.70 -10.96 -5.60
C VAL A 59 6.22 -10.63 -5.49
N ARG A 60 5.67 -9.86 -6.43
CA ARG A 60 4.23 -9.57 -6.47
C ARG A 60 3.39 -10.83 -6.69
N GLN A 61 3.88 -11.77 -7.50
CA GLN A 61 3.24 -13.08 -7.64
C GLN A 61 3.16 -13.81 -6.29
N ALA A 62 4.28 -13.90 -5.57
CA ALA A 62 4.32 -14.57 -4.27
C ALA A 62 3.36 -13.91 -3.26
N ILE A 63 3.33 -12.58 -3.20
CA ILE A 63 2.40 -11.82 -2.35
C ILE A 63 0.94 -12.14 -2.73
N ALA A 64 0.60 -12.11 -4.02
CA ALA A 64 -0.76 -12.38 -4.47
C ALA A 64 -1.23 -13.80 -4.11
N MET A 65 -0.35 -14.79 -4.27
CA MET A 65 -0.64 -16.18 -3.93
C MET A 65 -0.84 -16.37 -2.43
N GLU A 66 0.04 -15.78 -1.61
CA GLU A 66 -0.07 -15.89 -0.15
C GLU A 66 -1.30 -15.16 0.38
N PHE A 67 -1.59 -13.98 -0.13
CA PHE A 67 -2.83 -13.28 0.21
C PHE A 67 -4.07 -14.11 -0.14
N ALA A 68 -4.10 -14.73 -1.32
CA ALA A 68 -5.21 -15.60 -1.70
C ALA A 68 -5.37 -16.81 -0.76
N ASN A 69 -4.26 -17.41 -0.30
CA ASN A 69 -4.30 -18.50 0.68
C ASN A 69 -4.94 -18.06 2.00
N GLN A 70 -4.50 -16.93 2.55
CA GLN A 70 -5.04 -16.39 3.80
C GLN A 70 -6.51 -15.98 3.66
N MET A 71 -6.90 -15.39 2.54
CA MET A 71 -8.30 -15.02 2.29
C MET A 71 -9.20 -16.25 2.20
N ASN A 72 -8.73 -17.37 1.65
CA ASN A 72 -9.48 -18.62 1.62
C ASN A 72 -9.80 -19.14 3.04
N GLU A 73 -8.91 -18.95 4.01
CA GLU A 73 -9.18 -19.30 5.42
C GLU A 73 -10.30 -18.46 6.03
N LEU A 74 -10.51 -17.26 5.51
CA LEU A 74 -11.61 -16.37 5.88
C LEU A 74 -12.91 -16.65 5.12
N GLY A 75 -12.89 -17.55 4.14
CA GLY A 75 -14.02 -17.81 3.25
C GLY A 75 -14.16 -16.76 2.14
N ILE A 76 -13.10 -16.10 1.77
CA ILE A 76 -13.06 -15.14 0.66
C ILE A 76 -12.27 -15.77 -0.49
N LYS A 77 -12.92 -15.96 -1.64
CA LYS A 77 -12.29 -16.56 -2.82
C LYS A 77 -11.53 -15.49 -3.61
N VAL A 78 -10.20 -15.50 -3.50
CA VAL A 78 -9.34 -14.64 -4.31
C VAL A 78 -8.69 -15.45 -5.43
N THR A 79 -8.73 -14.93 -6.66
CA THR A 79 -8.08 -15.56 -7.82
C THR A 79 -6.91 -14.68 -8.28
N PRO A 80 -5.64 -15.06 -8.02
CA PRO A 80 -4.50 -14.32 -8.52
C PRO A 80 -4.42 -14.34 -10.05
N LYS A 81 -4.22 -13.17 -10.68
CA LYS A 81 -4.14 -12.97 -12.14
C LYS A 81 -2.83 -12.28 -12.51
N GLY A 82 -1.90 -13.04 -13.09
CA GLY A 82 -0.70 -12.45 -13.69
C GLY A 82 -1.03 -11.81 -15.03
N ALA A 83 -0.72 -10.52 -15.18
CA ALA A 83 -1.04 -9.74 -16.36
C ALA A 83 0.11 -8.81 -16.78
N SER A 84 0.06 -8.27 -18.00
CA SER A 84 0.93 -7.17 -18.41
C SER A 84 0.53 -5.87 -17.70
N TRP A 85 1.44 -4.89 -17.67
CA TRP A 85 1.08 -3.57 -17.12
C TRP A 85 -0.02 -2.89 -17.93
N ASP A 86 -0.04 -3.06 -19.25
CA ASP A 86 -1.09 -2.49 -20.10
C ASP A 86 -2.48 -3.06 -19.74
N ASP A 87 -2.56 -4.36 -19.46
CA ASP A 87 -3.80 -4.99 -18.99
C ASP A 87 -4.15 -4.54 -17.57
N ILE A 88 -3.17 -4.47 -16.65
CA ILE A 88 -3.38 -4.01 -15.27
C ILE A 88 -3.97 -2.60 -15.25
N TYR A 89 -3.46 -1.68 -16.07
CA TYR A 89 -3.99 -0.32 -16.16
C TYR A 89 -5.45 -0.24 -16.62
N GLN A 90 -5.95 -1.25 -17.30
CA GLN A 90 -7.38 -1.33 -17.68
C GLN A 90 -8.25 -1.74 -16.47
N HIS A 91 -7.67 -2.41 -15.48
CA HIS A 91 -8.35 -2.93 -14.30
C HIS A 91 -8.15 -2.07 -13.04
N GLN A 92 -7.26 -1.08 -13.06
CA GLN A 92 -6.77 -0.36 -11.88
C GLN A 92 -7.84 0.37 -11.05
N PHE A 93 -9.04 0.62 -11.61
CA PHE A 93 -10.15 1.27 -10.93
C PHE A 93 -11.34 0.32 -10.69
N SER A 94 -11.25 -0.94 -11.07
CA SER A 94 -12.34 -1.92 -10.94
C SER A 94 -11.94 -3.14 -10.13
N ASP A 95 -10.67 -3.51 -10.15
CA ASP A 95 -10.18 -4.73 -9.54
C ASP A 95 -8.97 -4.46 -8.64
N PRO A 96 -8.81 -5.21 -7.54
CA PRO A 96 -7.61 -5.14 -6.71
C PRO A 96 -6.34 -5.50 -7.48
N VAL A 97 -5.29 -4.73 -7.26
CA VAL A 97 -3.97 -4.92 -7.87
C VAL A 97 -2.89 -4.95 -6.81
N VAL A 98 -1.95 -5.90 -6.88
CA VAL A 98 -0.72 -5.88 -6.08
C VAL A 98 0.19 -4.80 -6.64
N TRP A 99 0.14 -3.65 -6.01
CA TRP A 99 0.91 -2.47 -6.40
C TRP A 99 2.17 -2.33 -5.55
N GLY A 100 2.98 -1.33 -5.82
CA GLY A 100 4.14 -1.00 -5.01
C GLY A 100 4.41 0.49 -5.03
N TRP A 101 4.61 1.05 -3.86
CA TRP A 101 4.94 2.45 -3.68
C TRP A 101 6.18 2.57 -2.80
N GLY A 102 7.06 3.48 -3.18
CA GLY A 102 8.20 3.84 -2.36
C GLY A 102 8.31 5.35 -2.32
N SER A 103 8.45 5.92 -1.12
CA SER A 103 8.65 7.36 -1.01
C SER A 103 9.39 7.73 0.25
N ASN A 104 10.34 8.63 0.10
CA ASN A 104 10.97 9.38 1.17
C ASN A 104 10.44 10.83 1.21
N SER A 105 9.30 11.08 0.60
CA SER A 105 8.60 12.36 0.56
C SER A 105 7.11 12.18 0.88
N PRO A 106 6.49 13.06 1.66
CA PRO A 106 5.09 12.95 2.01
C PRO A 106 4.13 13.19 0.83
N ILE A 107 4.64 13.65 -0.31
CA ILE A 107 3.80 13.92 -1.50
C ILE A 107 3.07 12.67 -2.01
N GLU A 108 3.62 11.47 -1.78
CA GLU A 108 2.94 10.23 -2.15
C GLU A 108 1.71 9.96 -1.28
N VAL A 109 1.70 10.43 -0.03
CA VAL A 109 0.50 10.39 0.82
C VAL A 109 -0.63 11.18 0.16
N TYR A 110 -0.31 12.35 -0.41
CA TYR A 110 -1.26 13.16 -1.17
C TYR A 110 -1.72 12.41 -2.43
N ASN A 111 -0.79 11.92 -3.24
CA ASN A 111 -1.10 11.26 -4.51
C ASN A 111 -2.03 10.05 -4.34
N LEU A 112 -1.89 9.31 -3.24
CA LEU A 112 -2.66 8.09 -2.98
C LEU A 112 -4.02 8.35 -2.33
N ASN A 113 -4.17 9.42 -1.55
CA ASN A 113 -5.33 9.59 -0.68
C ASN A 113 -6.15 10.86 -0.94
N TYR A 114 -5.63 11.81 -1.73
CA TYR A 114 -6.42 12.99 -2.12
C TYR A 114 -7.50 12.58 -3.13
N SER A 115 -8.71 13.11 -3.01
CA SER A 115 -9.88 12.72 -3.82
C SER A 115 -9.61 12.76 -5.34
N THR A 116 -8.74 13.64 -5.81
CA THR A 116 -8.31 13.72 -7.22
C THR A 116 -6.83 13.38 -7.42
N GLY A 117 -6.24 12.65 -6.49
CA GLY A 117 -4.83 12.22 -6.55
C GLY A 117 -4.60 11.23 -7.70
N ASN A 118 -3.47 11.37 -8.40
CA ASN A 118 -3.17 10.53 -9.57
C ASN A 118 -2.99 9.05 -9.23
N GLY A 119 -2.63 8.72 -7.98
CA GLY A 119 -2.47 7.36 -7.48
C GLY A 119 -3.65 6.88 -6.64
N ASN A 120 -4.74 7.64 -6.60
CA ASN A 120 -5.95 7.25 -5.85
C ASN A 120 -6.75 6.18 -6.62
N TYR A 121 -6.18 5.00 -6.75
CA TYR A 121 -6.83 3.86 -7.43
C TYR A 121 -7.98 3.26 -6.62
N ALA A 122 -8.07 3.58 -5.34
CA ALA A 122 -9.20 3.20 -4.50
C ALA A 122 -10.47 4.04 -4.76
N CYS A 123 -10.38 5.07 -5.62
CA CYS A 123 -11.46 6.05 -5.83
C CYS A 123 -11.96 6.64 -4.50
N TYR A 124 -11.04 6.87 -3.57
CA TYR A 124 -11.33 7.36 -2.23
C TYR A 124 -11.68 8.83 -2.26
N GLU A 125 -12.76 9.20 -1.60
CA GLU A 125 -13.20 10.58 -1.45
C GLU A 125 -13.55 10.84 0.02
N ASN A 126 -12.79 11.71 0.67
CA ASN A 126 -13.07 12.15 2.04
C ASN A 126 -12.63 13.60 2.24
N ALA A 127 -13.60 14.48 2.46
CA ALA A 127 -13.34 15.92 2.58
C ALA A 127 -12.48 16.30 3.79
N ALA A 128 -12.52 15.56 4.89
CA ALA A 128 -11.66 15.80 6.05
C ALA A 128 -10.22 15.44 5.71
N VAL A 129 -9.98 14.31 5.05
CA VAL A 129 -8.65 13.91 4.56
C VAL A 129 -8.10 14.93 3.57
N ASP A 130 -8.91 15.37 2.60
CA ASP A 130 -8.52 16.39 1.64
C ASP A 130 -8.14 17.72 2.32
N ALA A 131 -8.85 18.11 3.37
CA ALA A 131 -8.54 19.31 4.14
C ALA A 131 -7.17 19.23 4.82
N HIS A 132 -6.85 18.11 5.48
CA HIS A 132 -5.54 17.88 6.08
C HIS A 132 -4.42 17.85 5.05
N LEU A 133 -4.62 17.15 3.91
CA LEU A 133 -3.65 17.11 2.82
C LEU A 133 -3.37 18.49 2.24
N ASN A 134 -4.41 19.31 2.05
CA ASN A 134 -4.25 20.70 1.58
C ASN A 134 -3.55 21.58 2.62
N ALA A 135 -3.85 21.43 3.91
CA ALA A 135 -3.18 22.15 4.99
C ALA A 135 -1.70 21.79 5.06
N ALA A 136 -1.37 20.51 4.91
CA ALA A 136 0.02 20.04 4.86
C ALA A 136 0.80 20.66 3.68
N LEU A 137 0.20 20.69 2.49
CA LEU A 137 0.82 21.29 1.30
C LEU A 137 0.97 22.81 1.38
N ALA A 138 0.05 23.49 2.04
CA ALA A 138 0.08 24.94 2.21
C ALA A 138 1.15 25.43 3.19
N ASN A 139 1.69 24.52 4.02
CA ASN A 139 2.70 24.89 5.00
C ASN A 139 4.07 25.14 4.32
N PRO A 140 4.65 26.33 4.46
CA PRO A 140 5.93 26.65 3.81
C PRO A 140 7.13 25.94 4.46
N VAL A 141 6.97 25.39 5.66
CA VAL A 141 8.01 24.67 6.39
C VAL A 141 7.61 23.19 6.47
N VAL A 142 8.36 22.35 5.77
CA VAL A 142 8.04 20.91 5.66
C VAL A 142 7.89 20.23 7.02
N ALA A 143 8.79 20.52 7.96
CA ALA A 143 8.74 19.92 9.31
C ALA A 143 7.46 20.28 10.07
N ASP A 144 6.93 21.48 9.87
CA ASP A 144 5.71 21.97 10.54
C ASP A 144 4.44 21.38 9.89
N SER A 145 4.56 20.77 8.70
CA SER A 145 3.45 20.10 8.03
C SER A 145 3.24 18.64 8.48
N TYR A 146 4.17 18.07 9.26
CA TYR A 146 4.14 16.63 9.55
C TYR A 146 2.89 16.18 10.31
N ASP A 147 2.36 17.01 11.18
CA ASP A 147 1.16 16.65 11.92
C ASP A 147 -0.08 16.61 11.02
N GLU A 148 -0.17 17.49 10.03
CA GLU A 148 -1.26 17.44 9.04
C GLU A 148 -1.18 16.20 8.16
N TRP A 149 0.03 15.75 7.77
CA TRP A 149 0.20 14.48 7.06
C TRP A 149 -0.27 13.28 7.88
N LYS A 150 -0.01 13.27 9.21
CA LYS A 150 -0.47 12.22 10.12
C LYS A 150 -1.98 12.24 10.28
N LEU A 151 -2.57 13.43 10.44
CA LEU A 151 -4.02 13.61 10.55
C LEU A 151 -4.74 13.20 9.25
N ALA A 152 -4.14 13.46 8.09
CA ALA A 152 -4.68 12.96 6.82
C ALA A 152 -4.73 11.43 6.75
N MET A 153 -3.85 10.73 7.44
CA MET A 153 -3.88 9.26 7.53
C MET A 153 -4.90 8.76 8.57
N TRP A 154 -5.01 9.46 9.69
CA TRP A 154 -5.98 9.16 10.74
C TRP A 154 -6.12 10.33 11.70
N ASP A 155 -7.27 10.98 11.72
CA ASP A 155 -7.59 12.10 12.63
C ASP A 155 -8.34 11.69 13.92
N GLY A 156 -8.63 10.38 14.06
CA GLY A 156 -9.41 9.81 15.15
C GLY A 156 -10.82 9.40 14.73
N GLU A 157 -11.29 9.83 13.57
CA GLU A 157 -12.59 9.51 12.99
C GLU A 157 -12.50 9.19 11.50
N ASN A 158 -11.69 9.95 10.75
CA ASN A 158 -11.53 9.84 9.30
C ASN A 158 -10.12 9.44 8.92
N GLY A 159 -9.98 8.77 7.78
CA GLY A 159 -8.69 8.47 7.17
C GLY A 159 -8.57 7.05 6.62
N PRO A 160 -7.56 6.81 5.76
CA PRO A 160 -7.31 5.52 5.12
C PRO A 160 -6.70 4.46 6.05
N ALA A 161 -6.51 4.76 7.34
CA ALA A 161 -6.00 3.80 8.32
C ALA A 161 -6.89 2.54 8.45
N PRO A 162 -6.34 1.39 8.92
CA PRO A 162 -7.10 0.13 9.05
C PRO A 162 -8.36 0.23 9.93
N GLN A 163 -8.37 1.10 10.94
CA GLN A 163 -9.52 1.36 11.80
C GLN A 163 -10.53 2.35 11.21
N GLY A 164 -10.18 3.02 10.12
CA GLY A 164 -11.02 3.95 9.37
C GLY A 164 -11.52 3.34 8.07
N ASP A 165 -11.30 4.03 6.96
CA ASP A 165 -11.82 3.64 5.64
C ASP A 165 -11.03 2.50 4.96
N ALA A 166 -9.83 2.15 5.47
CA ALA A 166 -9.00 1.01 5.07
C ALA A 166 -8.85 0.87 3.54
N THR A 167 -8.57 1.97 2.85
CA THR A 167 -8.55 2.03 1.37
C THR A 167 -7.40 1.26 0.74
N TRP A 168 -6.36 0.96 1.52
CA TRP A 168 -5.18 0.23 1.10
C TRP A 168 -4.87 -0.90 2.09
N VAL A 169 -4.49 -2.06 1.56
CA VAL A 169 -3.94 -3.17 2.35
C VAL A 169 -2.42 -3.20 2.16
N TRP A 170 -1.67 -2.84 3.20
CA TRP A 170 -0.22 -2.77 3.16
C TRP A 170 0.38 -4.10 3.65
N PHE A 171 1.05 -4.83 2.75
CA PHE A 171 1.56 -6.18 3.05
C PHE A 171 2.95 -6.18 3.67
N ALA A 172 3.90 -5.51 3.01
CA ALA A 172 5.30 -5.56 3.40
C ALA A 172 6.10 -4.38 2.85
N ASN A 173 7.18 -4.04 3.54
CA ASN A 173 8.28 -3.26 2.98
C ASN A 173 9.24 -4.23 2.29
N VAL A 174 9.50 -4.03 1.00
CA VAL A 174 10.39 -4.88 0.22
C VAL A 174 11.75 -4.21 0.11
N ASP A 175 12.79 -4.88 0.62
CA ASP A 175 14.15 -4.41 0.54
C ASP A 175 14.74 -4.62 -0.87
N HIS A 176 15.54 -3.66 -1.32
CA HIS A 176 16.38 -3.81 -2.51
C HIS A 176 17.74 -4.40 -2.10
N LEU A 177 18.03 -5.59 -2.58
CA LEU A 177 19.27 -6.30 -2.27
C LEU A 177 20.29 -6.10 -3.39
N TYR A 178 21.52 -5.74 -3.01
CA TYR A 178 22.62 -5.54 -3.93
C TYR A 178 23.80 -6.43 -3.56
N PHE A 179 24.37 -7.10 -4.55
CA PHE A 179 25.58 -7.89 -4.41
C PHE A 179 26.73 -7.12 -5.04
N VAL A 180 27.75 -6.84 -4.25
CA VAL A 180 28.91 -6.06 -4.67
C VAL A 180 30.13 -6.97 -4.71
N ALA A 181 30.95 -6.84 -5.77
CA ALA A 181 32.20 -7.60 -5.86
C ALA A 181 33.12 -7.26 -4.69
N GLU A 182 33.85 -8.27 -4.19
CA GLU A 182 34.81 -8.08 -3.12
C GLU A 182 35.87 -7.04 -3.52
N GLY A 183 36.11 -6.08 -2.65
CA GLY A 183 37.07 -4.99 -2.88
C GLY A 183 36.46 -3.76 -3.57
N LEU A 184 35.30 -3.85 -4.18
CA LEU A 184 34.64 -2.69 -4.75
C LEU A 184 34.09 -1.78 -3.64
N LYS A 185 34.54 -0.53 -3.60
CA LYS A 185 34.06 0.50 -2.68
C LYS A 185 32.98 1.30 -3.37
N VAL A 186 31.76 1.15 -2.92
CA VAL A 186 30.61 1.95 -3.38
C VAL A 186 30.60 3.28 -2.64
N ALA A 187 30.33 4.37 -3.35
CA ALA A 187 30.22 5.69 -2.74
C ALA A 187 29.06 5.76 -1.73
N ASP A 188 29.15 6.68 -0.77
CA ASP A 188 28.10 6.93 0.20
C ASP A 188 26.78 7.24 -0.53
N GLN A 189 25.74 6.53 -0.11
CA GLN A 189 24.41 6.64 -0.68
C GLN A 189 23.55 7.64 0.11
N LYS A 190 22.67 8.34 -0.60
CA LYS A 190 21.65 9.20 0.00
C LYS A 190 20.28 8.60 -0.28
N LEU A 191 19.32 8.88 0.60
CA LEU A 191 17.93 8.51 0.37
C LEU A 191 17.44 9.11 -0.96
N HIS A 192 16.89 8.25 -1.79
CA HIS A 192 16.25 8.70 -3.03
C HIS A 192 14.83 9.19 -2.69
N PRO A 193 14.41 10.37 -3.14
CA PRO A 193 13.09 10.93 -2.79
C PRO A 193 11.92 10.01 -3.15
N HIS A 194 12.05 9.27 -4.24
CA HIS A 194 11.03 8.33 -4.70
C HIS A 194 11.09 6.94 -4.02
N GLY A 195 12.08 6.71 -3.15
CA GLY A 195 12.17 5.45 -2.38
C GLY A 195 12.64 4.22 -3.13
N HIS A 196 13.00 4.34 -4.42
CA HIS A 196 13.57 3.21 -5.17
C HIS A 196 15.04 2.97 -4.86
N GLY A 197 15.48 1.71 -4.98
CA GLY A 197 16.85 1.29 -4.76
C GLY A 197 17.88 1.80 -5.80
N TRP A 198 17.49 2.64 -6.73
CA TRP A 198 18.38 3.20 -7.77
C TRP A 198 19.47 4.11 -7.23
N SER A 199 19.35 4.53 -5.99
CA SER A 199 20.40 5.31 -5.32
C SER A 199 21.76 4.61 -5.32
N ILE A 200 21.83 3.28 -5.44
CA ILE A 200 23.11 2.54 -5.47
C ILE A 200 24.02 2.99 -6.61
N VAL A 201 23.46 3.36 -7.76
CA VAL A 201 24.24 3.82 -8.93
C VAL A 201 24.53 5.32 -8.93
N ASN A 202 23.94 6.06 -7.98
CA ASN A 202 24.26 7.47 -7.83
C ASN A 202 25.73 7.60 -7.39
N ASN A 203 26.44 8.54 -7.99
CA ASN A 203 27.88 8.75 -7.74
C ASN A 203 28.75 7.55 -8.14
N VAL A 204 28.39 6.81 -9.17
CA VAL A 204 29.22 5.70 -9.70
C VAL A 204 30.62 6.18 -10.12
N ASP A 205 30.76 7.46 -10.48
CA ASP A 205 32.03 8.13 -10.75
C ASP A 205 33.00 8.17 -9.53
N LYS A 206 32.48 7.94 -8.33
CA LYS A 206 33.23 7.90 -7.06
C LYS A 206 33.51 6.46 -6.58
N TRP A 207 33.06 5.46 -7.32
CA TRP A 207 33.35 4.09 -6.96
C TRP A 207 34.85 3.78 -7.23
N SER A 208 35.42 2.90 -6.43
CA SER A 208 36.83 2.49 -6.56
C SER A 208 37.03 1.05 -6.12
N TRP A 209 38.14 0.48 -6.56
CA TRP A 209 38.64 -0.81 -6.13
C TRP A 209 39.65 -0.68 -4.97
#